data_0adb5454bcb903f6c9f00d861dc31bf8
#
_entry.id   0adb5454bcb903f6c9f00d861dc31bf8
#
_cell.length_a   1.000
_cell.length_b   1.000
_cell.length_c   1.000
_cell.angle_alpha   90.00
_cell.angle_beta   90.00
_cell.angle_gamma   90.00
#
_symmetry.space_group_name_H-M   'P 1'
#
loop_
_entity.id
_entity.type
_entity.pdbx_description
1 polymer ?
#
loop_
_entity_poly.entity_id
_entity_poly.type
_entity_poly.pdbx_seq_one_letter_code
_entity_poly.pdbx_strand_id
1 'polypeptide(L)'
;KKINQLKIRQNELIQSKIYPLNKIYFLVEDCKKYGTLPFAGLARCGFIAIDILNSFVETKILTVNEKNNYLNSITNIASMVSNDFIKLNKNKFCKIYGHLRPNTYDITSLNYKEGYKLYFSKKEKNIKKNKNFSFSKEQNEKINSFLKKNSIFFNTKNLDKFIRESIFNREFSKFIFTKSIDLIFENLIEFGKKYNISREDMSYIDINTILNFHYKLDTTSIIKKIKNEINENKKIYLENSVIHLPETISSANDLYFSYKNADNGNYITQKKINNQIIQYKNTGDVKNLKNKIVLIEN
;
A
#
# COMPACT_ATOMS: atom_id res chain seq x y z
N LYS A 1 19.47 4.07 5.46
CA LYS A 1 19.98 3.84 6.83
C LYS A 1 18.83 3.63 7.82
N LYS A 2 17.90 4.60 8.02
CA LYS A 2 16.77 4.49 8.98
C LYS A 2 15.87 3.29 8.72
N ILE A 3 15.48 2.98 7.49
CA ILE A 3 14.66 1.81 7.13
C ILE A 3 15.34 0.48 7.53
N ASN A 4 16.66 0.38 7.38
CA ASN A 4 17.41 -0.81 7.83
C ASN A 4 17.42 -0.92 9.36
N GLN A 5 17.47 0.21 10.07
CA GLN A 5 17.33 0.23 11.52
C GLN A 5 15.96 -0.27 11.96
N LEU A 6 14.88 0.11 11.25
CA LEU A 6 13.54 -0.42 11.54
C LEU A 6 13.50 -1.95 11.48
N LYS A 7 14.14 -2.56 10.45
CA LYS A 7 14.22 -4.04 10.35
C LYS A 7 14.87 -4.68 11.57
N ILE A 8 15.95 -4.10 12.07
CA ILE A 8 16.66 -4.60 13.25
C ILE A 8 15.74 -4.54 14.46
N ARG A 9 15.12 -3.38 14.71
CA ARG A 9 14.22 -3.17 15.85
C ARG A 9 12.97 -4.06 15.79
N GLN A 10 12.39 -4.27 14.61
CA GLN A 10 11.30 -5.24 14.41
C GLN A 10 11.71 -6.64 14.87
N ASN A 11 12.92 -7.09 14.50
CA ASN A 11 13.41 -8.43 14.90
C ASN A 11 13.69 -8.51 16.39
N GLU A 12 14.25 -7.48 17.01
CA GLU A 12 14.45 -7.39 18.46
C GLU A 12 13.12 -7.51 19.21
N LEU A 13 12.08 -6.77 18.75
CA LEU A 13 10.75 -6.82 19.36
C LEU A 13 10.05 -8.16 19.15
N ILE A 14 10.22 -8.82 17.99
CA ILE A 14 9.70 -10.18 17.77
C ILE A 14 10.30 -11.18 18.77
N GLN A 15 11.59 -11.08 19.04
CA GLN A 15 12.30 -12.00 19.95
C GLN A 15 12.09 -11.65 21.44
N SER A 16 11.62 -10.44 21.73
CA SER A 16 11.43 -9.98 23.11
C SER A 16 10.26 -10.68 23.80
N LYS A 17 10.37 -10.84 25.13
CA LYS A 17 9.29 -11.35 26.00
C LYS A 17 8.47 -10.22 26.62
N ILE A 18 8.47 -9.03 26.02
CA ILE A 18 7.74 -7.86 26.51
C ILE A 18 6.22 -8.11 26.35
N TYR A 19 5.45 -7.60 27.32
CA TYR A 19 3.98 -7.69 27.29
C TYR A 19 3.38 -7.05 26.00
N PRO A 20 2.35 -7.63 25.38
CA PRO A 20 1.83 -7.18 24.07
C PRO A 20 1.56 -5.69 23.96
N LEU A 21 0.92 -5.06 24.95
CA LEU A 21 0.64 -3.61 24.89
C LEU A 21 1.92 -2.76 24.85
N ASN A 22 2.93 -3.15 25.63
CA ASN A 22 4.22 -2.44 25.61
C ASN A 22 4.94 -2.65 24.27
N LYS A 23 4.82 -3.87 23.71
CA LYS A 23 5.39 -4.17 22.39
C LYS A 23 4.74 -3.33 21.30
N ILE A 24 3.41 -3.14 21.35
CA ILE A 24 2.68 -2.27 20.43
C ILE A 24 3.21 -0.83 20.50
N TYR A 25 3.41 -0.30 21.71
CA TYR A 25 3.96 1.04 21.88
C TYR A 25 5.30 1.22 21.16
N PHE A 26 6.25 0.32 21.41
CA PHE A 26 7.56 0.40 20.74
C PHE A 26 7.46 0.20 19.22
N LEU A 27 6.60 -0.70 18.74
CA LEU A 27 6.37 -0.90 17.32
C LEU A 27 5.82 0.36 16.64
N VAL A 28 4.89 1.06 17.29
CA VAL A 28 4.32 2.32 16.77
C VAL A 28 5.39 3.42 16.73
N GLU A 29 6.13 3.64 17.84
CA GLU A 29 7.15 4.67 17.89
C GLU A 29 8.31 4.41 16.92
N ASP A 30 8.75 3.16 16.80
CA ASP A 30 9.77 2.79 15.82
C ASP A 30 9.26 2.93 14.37
N CYS A 31 7.98 2.58 14.12
CA CYS A 31 7.36 2.77 12.82
C CYS A 31 7.30 4.26 12.43
N LYS A 32 6.90 5.13 13.35
CA LYS A 32 6.91 6.59 13.13
C LYS A 32 8.30 7.10 12.80
N LYS A 33 9.29 6.79 13.65
CA LYS A 33 10.64 7.36 13.58
C LYS A 33 11.49 6.80 12.44
N TYR A 34 11.43 5.50 12.22
CA TYR A 34 12.31 4.79 11.29
C TYR A 34 11.58 4.26 10.04
N GLY A 35 10.25 4.30 10.02
CA GLY A 35 9.38 3.85 8.92
C GLY A 35 8.74 5.00 8.17
N THR A 36 7.65 5.56 8.71
CA THR A 36 6.81 6.53 7.99
C THR A 36 7.49 7.87 7.74
N LEU A 37 8.29 8.38 8.69
CA LEU A 37 9.04 9.62 8.48
C LEU A 37 10.05 9.52 7.33
N PRO A 38 10.92 8.49 7.24
CA PRO A 38 11.78 8.30 6.07
C PRO A 38 10.98 8.04 4.79
N PHE A 39 9.86 7.29 4.88
CA PHE A 39 8.98 7.04 3.74
C PHE A 39 8.44 8.34 3.14
N ALA A 40 8.03 9.31 3.95
CA ALA A 40 7.53 10.58 3.46
C ALA A 40 8.57 11.33 2.60
N GLY A 41 9.86 11.27 2.99
CA GLY A 41 10.95 11.81 2.17
C GLY A 41 11.15 11.05 0.85
N LEU A 42 11.16 9.71 0.93
CA LEU A 42 11.29 8.86 -0.27
C LEU A 42 10.08 8.98 -1.21
N ALA A 43 8.87 9.19 -0.69
CA ALA A 43 7.68 9.43 -1.48
C ALA A 43 7.80 10.72 -2.30
N ARG A 44 8.30 11.81 -1.70
CA ARG A 44 8.58 13.06 -2.42
C ARG A 44 9.60 12.85 -3.53
N CYS A 45 10.70 12.15 -3.26
CA CYS A 45 11.67 11.79 -4.30
C CYS A 45 11.03 10.97 -5.43
N GLY A 46 10.12 10.04 -5.09
CA GLY A 46 9.38 9.25 -6.08
C GLY A 46 8.46 10.12 -6.96
N PHE A 47 7.76 11.10 -6.39
CA PHE A 47 6.95 12.06 -7.16
C PHE A 47 7.83 12.90 -8.09
N ILE A 48 8.92 13.48 -7.58
CA ILE A 48 9.89 14.23 -8.40
C ILE A 48 10.40 13.36 -9.56
N ALA A 49 10.71 12.09 -9.31
CA ALA A 49 11.17 11.17 -10.35
C ALA A 49 10.13 10.95 -11.46
N ILE A 50 8.85 10.84 -11.11
CA ILE A 50 7.75 10.72 -12.07
C ILE A 50 7.55 12.02 -12.84
N ASP A 51 7.62 13.19 -12.18
CA ASP A 51 7.47 14.49 -12.82
C ASP A 51 8.59 14.76 -13.82
N ILE A 52 9.83 14.36 -13.49
CA ILE A 52 10.94 14.43 -14.46
C ILE A 52 10.65 13.57 -15.70
N LEU A 53 10.15 12.33 -15.52
CA LEU A 53 9.77 11.47 -16.65
C LEU A 53 8.60 12.06 -17.47
N ASN A 54 7.64 12.73 -16.82
CA ASN A 54 6.56 13.46 -17.50
C ASN A 54 7.12 14.61 -18.32
N SER A 55 8.03 15.41 -17.76
CA SER A 55 8.69 16.51 -18.47
C SER A 55 9.48 16.03 -19.70
N PHE A 56 10.07 14.82 -19.63
CA PHE A 56 10.72 14.23 -20.80
C PHE A 56 9.72 13.87 -21.92
N VAL A 57 8.49 13.52 -21.57
CA VAL A 57 7.44 13.29 -22.56
C VAL A 57 6.95 14.62 -23.15
N GLU A 58 6.71 15.62 -22.33
CA GLU A 58 6.27 16.96 -22.75
C GLU A 58 7.28 17.64 -23.66
N THR A 59 8.57 17.50 -23.37
CA THR A 59 9.68 18.03 -24.18
C THR A 59 10.08 17.13 -25.35
N LYS A 60 9.34 16.05 -25.61
CA LYS A 60 9.58 15.10 -26.71
C LYS A 60 10.97 14.43 -26.67
N ILE A 61 11.56 14.33 -25.49
CA ILE A 61 12.79 13.53 -25.27
C ILE A 61 12.43 12.04 -25.23
N LEU A 62 11.28 11.73 -24.62
CA LEU A 62 10.69 10.39 -24.60
C LEU A 62 9.29 10.41 -25.19
N THR A 63 8.89 9.31 -25.79
CA THR A 63 7.48 9.02 -26.07
C THR A 63 6.78 8.49 -24.82
N VAL A 64 5.45 8.52 -24.80
CA VAL A 64 4.63 7.90 -23.74
C VAL A 64 4.98 6.39 -23.58
N ASN A 65 5.17 5.71 -24.72
CA ASN A 65 5.52 4.28 -24.71
C ASN A 65 6.91 4.03 -24.13
N GLU A 66 7.89 4.86 -24.42
CA GLU A 66 9.23 4.74 -23.85
C GLU A 66 9.22 5.03 -22.35
N LYS A 67 8.49 6.05 -21.88
CA LYS A 67 8.28 6.29 -20.46
C LYS A 67 7.67 5.05 -19.77
N ASN A 68 6.63 4.46 -20.36
CA ASN A 68 6.00 3.26 -19.80
C ASN A 68 6.97 2.06 -19.80
N ASN A 69 7.75 1.88 -20.85
CA ASN A 69 8.79 0.84 -20.91
C ASN A 69 9.88 1.07 -19.85
N TYR A 70 10.28 2.32 -19.63
CA TYR A 70 11.22 2.70 -18.58
C TYR A 70 10.67 2.33 -17.21
N LEU A 71 9.44 2.73 -16.88
CA LEU A 71 8.79 2.40 -15.61
C LEU A 71 8.65 0.89 -15.40
N ASN A 72 8.27 0.15 -16.45
CA ASN A 72 8.19 -1.31 -16.42
C ASN A 72 9.55 -2.00 -16.28
N SER A 73 10.65 -1.32 -16.58
CA SER A 73 12.00 -1.84 -16.39
C SER A 73 12.46 -1.78 -14.93
N ILE A 74 11.79 -0.96 -14.11
CA ILE A 74 12.13 -0.81 -12.69
C ILE A 74 11.50 -1.97 -11.91
N THR A 75 12.34 -2.74 -11.22
CA THR A 75 11.84 -3.77 -10.30
C THR A 75 11.06 -3.10 -9.17
N ASN A 76 9.86 -3.60 -8.86
CA ASN A 76 9.04 -3.13 -7.76
C ASN A 76 8.60 -4.31 -6.88
N ILE A 77 8.07 -4.01 -5.70
CA ILE A 77 7.65 -5.03 -4.72
C ILE A 77 6.56 -5.95 -5.30
N ALA A 78 5.59 -5.42 -6.06
CA ALA A 78 4.53 -6.23 -6.66
C ALA A 78 5.08 -7.27 -7.65
N SER A 79 6.04 -6.88 -8.50
CA SER A 79 6.70 -7.82 -9.41
C SER A 79 7.55 -8.85 -8.66
N MET A 80 8.19 -8.47 -7.54
CA MET A 80 8.92 -9.40 -6.68
C MET A 80 7.97 -10.41 -6.05
N VAL A 81 6.84 -9.97 -5.47
CA VAL A 81 5.81 -10.85 -4.90
C VAL A 81 5.33 -11.86 -5.93
N SER A 82 4.96 -11.40 -7.14
CA SER A 82 4.46 -12.28 -8.20
C SER A 82 5.49 -13.32 -8.65
N ASN A 83 6.74 -12.89 -8.84
CA ASN A 83 7.82 -13.79 -9.27
C ASN A 83 8.21 -14.79 -8.16
N ASP A 84 8.27 -14.34 -6.92
CA ASP A 84 8.65 -15.17 -5.79
C ASP A 84 7.52 -16.12 -5.37
N PHE A 85 6.26 -15.75 -5.60
CA PHE A 85 5.13 -16.67 -5.44
C PHE A 85 5.26 -17.92 -6.35
N ILE A 86 5.77 -17.74 -7.56
CA ILE A 86 5.99 -18.86 -8.50
C ILE A 86 7.19 -19.71 -8.06
N LYS A 87 8.29 -19.06 -7.63
CA LYS A 87 9.58 -19.69 -7.37
C LYS A 87 9.71 -20.33 -5.99
N LEU A 88 9.10 -19.71 -4.98
CA LEU A 88 9.29 -20.11 -3.60
C LEU A 88 8.19 -21.10 -3.16
N ASN A 89 8.51 -21.93 -2.17
CA ASN A 89 7.49 -22.66 -1.45
C ASN A 89 6.75 -21.72 -0.48
N LYS A 90 5.56 -22.17 0.00
CA LYS A 90 4.70 -21.40 0.90
C LYS A 90 5.45 -20.84 2.12
N ASN A 91 6.28 -21.66 2.78
CA ASN A 91 6.95 -21.24 4.01
C ASN A 91 7.95 -20.11 3.75
N LYS A 92 8.77 -20.22 2.70
CA LYS A 92 9.72 -19.17 2.31
C LYS A 92 8.99 -17.92 1.84
N PHE A 93 7.94 -18.06 1.05
CA PHE A 93 7.12 -16.95 0.59
C PHE A 93 6.49 -16.20 1.77
N CYS A 94 5.81 -16.89 2.68
CA CYS A 94 5.19 -16.27 3.85
C CYS A 94 6.21 -15.67 4.82
N LYS A 95 7.43 -16.19 4.90
CA LYS A 95 8.49 -15.57 5.71
C LYS A 95 8.88 -14.18 5.21
N ILE A 96 8.83 -13.95 3.89
CA ILE A 96 9.21 -12.68 3.27
C ILE A 96 8.00 -11.76 3.17
N TYR A 97 6.87 -12.25 2.64
CA TYR A 97 5.71 -11.46 2.22
C TYR A 97 4.48 -11.66 3.10
N GLY A 98 4.54 -12.55 4.09
CA GLY A 98 3.39 -12.95 4.91
C GLY A 98 2.71 -11.82 5.68
N HIS A 99 3.44 -10.75 5.96
CA HIS A 99 2.93 -9.55 6.64
C HIS A 99 2.07 -8.64 5.73
N LEU A 100 2.13 -8.83 4.42
CA LEU A 100 1.32 -8.04 3.50
C LEU A 100 -0.15 -8.43 3.60
N ARG A 101 -1.05 -7.49 3.33
CA ARG A 101 -2.50 -7.71 3.27
C ARG A 101 -3.15 -6.76 2.27
N PRO A 102 -4.31 -7.09 1.69
CA PRO A 102 -5.00 -6.22 0.74
C PRO A 102 -5.31 -4.85 1.35
N ASN A 103 -5.94 -4.82 2.51
CA ASN A 103 -6.25 -3.61 3.27
C ASN A 103 -5.20 -3.40 4.36
N THR A 104 -4.11 -2.72 4.03
CA THR A 104 -2.90 -2.59 4.88
C THR A 104 -3.19 -2.14 6.31
N TYR A 105 -4.18 -1.25 6.51
CA TYR A 105 -4.50 -0.63 7.79
C TYR A 105 -5.74 -1.22 8.45
N ASP A 106 -6.29 -2.29 7.92
CA ASP A 106 -7.47 -2.96 8.43
C ASP A 106 -7.07 -4.26 9.16
N ILE A 107 -7.29 -4.28 10.47
CA ILE A 107 -7.00 -5.43 11.31
C ILE A 107 -7.88 -6.65 10.93
N THR A 108 -9.06 -6.46 10.38
CA THR A 108 -9.98 -7.54 9.97
C THR A 108 -9.52 -8.22 8.69
N SER A 109 -8.77 -7.51 7.83
CA SER A 109 -8.19 -8.06 6.61
C SER A 109 -7.09 -9.08 6.94
N LEU A 110 -7.22 -10.32 6.44
CA LEU A 110 -6.21 -11.36 6.64
C LEU A 110 -4.90 -10.97 5.96
N ASN A 111 -3.77 -11.23 6.63
CA ASN A 111 -2.47 -11.08 5.98
C ASN A 111 -2.19 -12.27 5.03
N TYR A 112 -1.15 -12.19 4.21
CA TYR A 112 -0.81 -13.23 3.23
C TYR A 112 -0.42 -14.56 3.86
N LYS A 113 0.03 -14.58 5.12
CA LYS A 113 0.30 -15.81 5.87
C LYS A 113 -1.01 -16.50 6.28
N GLU A 114 -1.95 -15.74 6.84
CA GLU A 114 -3.27 -16.23 7.27
C GLU A 114 -4.15 -16.59 6.07
N GLY A 115 -4.29 -15.66 5.12
CA GLY A 115 -5.12 -15.77 3.91
C GLY A 115 -4.44 -16.44 2.72
N TYR A 116 -3.34 -17.19 2.91
CA TYR A 116 -2.56 -17.73 1.79
C TYR A 116 -3.39 -18.53 0.79
N LYS A 117 -4.28 -19.40 1.26
CA LYS A 117 -5.15 -20.19 0.37
C LYS A 117 -6.19 -19.35 -0.34
N LEU A 118 -6.64 -18.26 0.27
CA LEU A 118 -7.63 -17.34 -0.28
C LEU A 118 -7.02 -16.50 -1.40
N TYR A 119 -5.84 -15.93 -1.17
CA TYR A 119 -5.22 -14.97 -2.11
C TYR A 119 -4.39 -15.65 -3.21
N PHE A 120 -3.91 -16.87 -2.97
CA PHE A 120 -2.93 -17.55 -3.82
C PHE A 120 -3.43 -18.94 -4.26
N SER A 121 -4.65 -19.00 -4.82
CA SER A 121 -5.28 -20.26 -5.22
C SER A 121 -4.70 -20.88 -6.50
N LYS A 122 -4.19 -20.05 -7.41
CA LYS A 122 -3.63 -20.52 -8.70
C LYS A 122 -2.25 -19.93 -8.93
N LYS A 123 -1.27 -20.78 -9.23
CA LYS A 123 0.06 -20.33 -9.69
C LYS A 123 -0.02 -20.04 -11.18
N GLU A 124 0.10 -18.76 -11.56
CA GLU A 124 0.37 -18.42 -12.95
C GLU A 124 1.74 -18.97 -13.37
N LYS A 125 1.82 -19.61 -14.54
CA LYS A 125 3.07 -20.22 -15.02
C LYS A 125 4.05 -19.21 -15.62
N ASN A 126 3.64 -17.98 -15.85
CA ASN A 126 4.45 -17.00 -16.58
C ASN A 126 5.13 -16.01 -15.63
N ILE A 127 6.45 -16.13 -15.53
CA ILE A 127 7.28 -15.14 -14.87
C ILE A 127 7.35 -13.90 -15.75
N LYS A 128 6.83 -12.77 -15.28
CA LYS A 128 7.00 -11.49 -15.96
C LYS A 128 8.46 -11.06 -15.85
N LYS A 129 9.20 -11.14 -16.96
CA LYS A 129 10.55 -10.58 -17.03
C LYS A 129 10.44 -9.08 -17.25
N ASN A 130 11.04 -8.29 -16.37
CA ASN A 130 11.23 -6.87 -16.64
C ASN A 130 12.14 -6.73 -17.88
N LYS A 131 11.67 -5.98 -18.88
CA LYS A 131 12.51 -5.64 -20.04
C LYS A 131 13.52 -4.58 -19.57
N ASN A 132 14.78 -4.79 -19.89
CA ASN A 132 15.80 -3.75 -19.66
C ASN A 132 15.48 -2.54 -20.54
N PHE A 133 15.58 -1.35 -19.96
CA PHE A 133 15.50 -0.09 -20.68
C PHE A 133 16.80 0.69 -20.48
N SER A 134 17.32 1.26 -21.55
CA SER A 134 18.44 2.20 -21.54
C SER A 134 18.14 3.35 -22.50
N PHE A 135 18.53 4.55 -22.13
CA PHE A 135 18.42 5.70 -23.01
C PHE A 135 19.33 5.55 -24.23
N SER A 136 18.86 5.93 -25.43
CA SER A 136 19.67 5.99 -26.63
C SER A 136 20.75 7.11 -26.51
N LYS A 137 21.72 7.12 -27.41
CA LYS A 137 22.74 8.20 -27.45
C LYS A 137 22.07 9.58 -27.62
N GLU A 138 21.15 9.69 -28.56
CA GLU A 138 20.40 10.92 -28.83
C GLU A 138 19.59 11.38 -27.60
N GLN A 139 18.91 10.44 -26.92
CA GLN A 139 18.17 10.76 -25.69
C GLN A 139 19.10 11.22 -24.57
N ASN A 140 20.27 10.59 -24.41
CA ASN A 140 21.26 11.02 -23.42
C ASN A 140 21.77 12.45 -23.69
N GLU A 141 22.02 12.82 -24.94
CA GLU A 141 22.45 14.17 -25.32
C GLU A 141 21.33 15.19 -25.05
N LYS A 142 20.10 14.88 -25.44
CA LYS A 142 18.93 15.72 -25.16
C LYS A 142 18.68 15.91 -23.65
N ILE A 143 18.77 14.85 -22.86
CA ILE A 143 18.64 14.90 -21.40
C ILE A 143 19.75 15.78 -20.81
N ASN A 144 21.02 15.58 -21.17
CA ASN A 144 22.11 16.38 -20.64
C ASN A 144 21.97 17.88 -21.02
N SER A 145 21.51 18.19 -22.24
CA SER A 145 21.22 19.54 -22.67
C SER A 145 20.06 20.15 -21.86
N PHE A 146 18.97 19.39 -21.66
CA PHE A 146 17.83 19.79 -20.84
C PHE A 146 18.23 20.10 -19.39
N LEU A 147 19.04 19.23 -18.78
CA LEU A 147 19.55 19.42 -17.42
C LEU A 147 20.39 20.70 -17.31
N LYS A 148 21.31 20.89 -18.27
CA LYS A 148 22.17 22.08 -18.31
C LYS A 148 21.36 23.37 -18.47
N LYS A 149 20.36 23.36 -19.37
CA LYS A 149 19.48 24.52 -19.60
C LYS A 149 18.70 24.92 -18.33
N ASN A 150 18.35 23.94 -17.48
CA ASN A 150 17.59 24.15 -16.24
C ASN A 150 18.50 24.28 -15.00
N SER A 151 19.81 24.46 -15.17
CA SER A 151 20.80 24.59 -14.08
C SER A 151 20.81 23.39 -13.11
N ILE A 152 20.51 22.21 -13.61
CA ILE A 152 20.52 20.97 -12.84
C ILE A 152 21.88 20.28 -13.03
N PHE A 153 22.66 20.20 -11.98
CA PHE A 153 24.05 19.68 -12.01
C PHE A 153 24.11 18.15 -11.90
N PHE A 154 23.32 17.44 -12.69
CA PHE A 154 23.40 16.00 -12.86
C PHE A 154 23.80 15.64 -14.30
N ASN A 155 24.40 14.47 -14.47
CA ASN A 155 24.46 13.82 -15.78
C ASN A 155 23.31 12.78 -15.89
N THR A 156 23.03 12.34 -17.11
CA THR A 156 21.96 11.36 -17.38
C THR A 156 22.11 10.09 -16.53
N LYS A 157 23.34 9.59 -16.32
CA LYS A 157 23.59 8.37 -15.53
C LYS A 157 23.16 8.55 -14.05
N ASN A 158 23.52 9.68 -13.46
CA ASN A 158 23.16 9.98 -12.07
C ASN A 158 21.67 10.24 -11.93
N LEU A 159 21.05 10.88 -12.93
CA LEU A 159 19.62 11.10 -12.97
C LEU A 159 18.85 9.78 -13.12
N ASP A 160 19.26 8.88 -14.01
CA ASP A 160 18.66 7.54 -14.16
C ASP A 160 18.73 6.77 -12.85
N LYS A 161 19.89 6.78 -12.20
CA LYS A 161 20.06 6.18 -10.86
C LYS A 161 19.11 6.78 -9.84
N PHE A 162 19.00 8.13 -9.78
CA PHE A 162 18.09 8.82 -8.88
C PHE A 162 16.63 8.40 -9.11
N ILE A 163 16.18 8.38 -10.37
CA ILE A 163 14.79 8.03 -10.71
C ILE A 163 14.49 6.59 -10.30
N ARG A 164 15.35 5.63 -10.68
CA ARG A 164 15.16 4.20 -10.35
C ARG A 164 15.17 3.95 -8.86
N GLU A 165 16.15 4.50 -8.16
CA GLU A 165 16.29 4.34 -6.71
C GLU A 165 15.13 5.01 -5.96
N SER A 166 14.65 6.16 -6.40
CA SER A 166 13.55 6.87 -5.77
C SER A 166 12.24 6.07 -5.87
N ILE A 167 11.93 5.56 -7.06
CA ILE A 167 10.72 4.74 -7.28
C ILE A 167 10.81 3.42 -6.50
N PHE A 168 11.94 2.72 -6.57
CA PHE A 168 12.14 1.47 -5.84
C PHE A 168 12.09 1.67 -4.34
N ASN A 169 12.85 2.63 -3.80
CA ASN A 169 12.97 2.83 -2.35
C ASN A 169 11.67 3.32 -1.71
N ARG A 170 10.82 4.05 -2.43
CA ARG A 170 9.47 4.38 -1.99
C ARG A 170 8.68 3.12 -1.68
N GLU A 171 8.59 2.20 -2.62
CA GLU A 171 7.84 0.95 -2.47
C GLU A 171 8.51 0.02 -1.44
N PHE A 172 9.84 -0.07 -1.45
CA PHE A 172 10.59 -0.87 -0.50
C PHE A 172 10.44 -0.38 0.94
N SER A 173 10.46 0.93 1.17
CA SER A 173 10.26 1.48 2.51
C SER A 173 8.84 1.19 3.03
N LYS A 174 7.82 1.28 2.17
CA LYS A 174 6.45 0.89 2.49
C LYS A 174 6.39 -0.60 2.87
N PHE A 175 7.00 -1.45 2.06
CA PHE A 175 7.09 -2.89 2.33
C PHE A 175 7.69 -3.19 3.72
N ILE A 176 8.71 -2.44 4.14
CA ILE A 176 9.35 -2.64 5.44
C ILE A 176 8.47 -2.12 6.59
N PHE A 177 7.90 -0.92 6.48
CA PHE A 177 7.15 -0.39 7.61
C PHE A 177 5.78 -1.08 7.78
N THR A 178 5.17 -1.59 6.71
CA THR A 178 3.92 -2.37 6.81
C THR A 178 4.09 -3.65 7.63
N LYS A 179 5.31 -4.17 7.75
CA LYS A 179 5.60 -5.26 8.70
C LYS A 179 5.42 -4.82 10.16
N SER A 180 5.74 -3.57 10.51
CA SER A 180 5.44 -3.06 11.87
C SER A 180 3.93 -3.02 12.13
N ILE A 181 3.14 -2.62 11.13
CA ILE A 181 1.67 -2.60 11.23
C ILE A 181 1.11 -4.00 11.44
N ASP A 182 1.60 -4.97 10.68
CA ASP A 182 1.21 -6.37 10.85
C ASP A 182 1.54 -6.89 12.24
N LEU A 183 2.74 -6.61 12.75
CA LEU A 183 3.15 -6.97 14.12
C LEU A 183 2.29 -6.29 15.19
N ILE A 184 1.89 -5.03 14.98
CA ILE A 184 0.96 -4.33 15.87
C ILE A 184 -0.37 -5.08 15.89
N PHE A 185 -0.92 -5.45 14.75
CA PHE A 185 -2.17 -6.20 14.66
C PHE A 185 -2.08 -7.60 15.27
N GLU A 186 -0.98 -8.32 15.04
CA GLU A 186 -0.75 -9.61 15.68
C GLU A 186 -0.79 -9.48 17.22
N ASN A 187 -0.11 -8.48 17.78
CA ASN A 187 -0.11 -8.24 19.24
C ASN A 187 -1.47 -7.77 19.76
N LEU A 188 -2.24 -6.97 18.98
CA LEU A 188 -3.62 -6.58 19.34
C LEU A 188 -4.54 -7.80 19.35
N ILE A 189 -4.44 -8.68 18.37
CA ILE A 189 -5.23 -9.92 18.28
C ILE A 189 -4.87 -10.87 19.43
N GLU A 190 -3.59 -11.01 19.76
CA GLU A 190 -3.13 -11.81 20.90
C GLU A 190 -3.68 -11.27 22.22
N PHE A 191 -3.59 -9.97 22.43
CA PHE A 191 -4.16 -9.28 23.58
C PHE A 191 -5.69 -9.50 23.64
N GLY A 192 -6.41 -9.29 22.53
CA GLY A 192 -7.85 -9.48 22.46
C GLY A 192 -8.28 -10.90 22.84
N LYS A 193 -7.61 -11.91 22.29
CA LYS A 193 -7.88 -13.33 22.63
C LYS A 193 -7.78 -13.61 24.12
N LYS A 194 -6.80 -13.04 24.81
CA LYS A 194 -6.60 -13.21 26.24
C LYS A 194 -7.77 -12.69 27.08
N TYR A 195 -8.50 -11.67 26.57
CA TYR A 195 -9.56 -10.99 27.31
C TYR A 195 -10.95 -11.13 26.66
N ASN A 196 -11.10 -12.11 25.77
CA ASN A 196 -12.36 -12.38 25.05
C ASN A 196 -12.88 -11.16 24.27
N ILE A 197 -11.98 -10.48 23.56
CA ILE A 197 -12.28 -9.40 22.63
C ILE A 197 -11.95 -9.93 21.22
N SER A 198 -12.94 -9.93 20.34
CA SER A 198 -12.77 -10.44 18.97
C SER A 198 -11.85 -9.57 18.14
N ARG A 199 -11.33 -10.12 17.03
CA ARG A 199 -10.54 -9.35 16.05
C ARG A 199 -11.33 -8.21 15.45
N GLU A 200 -12.63 -8.43 15.19
CA GLU A 200 -13.54 -7.40 14.70
C GLU A 200 -13.76 -6.31 15.75
N ASP A 201 -13.96 -6.68 17.02
CA ASP A 201 -14.07 -5.70 18.11
C ASP A 201 -12.82 -4.82 18.23
N MET A 202 -11.64 -5.40 18.03
CA MET A 202 -10.38 -4.64 18.04
C MET A 202 -10.31 -3.57 16.95
N SER A 203 -11.09 -3.65 15.86
CA SER A 203 -11.13 -2.64 14.81
C SER A 203 -11.80 -1.33 15.27
N TYR A 204 -12.55 -1.35 16.36
CA TYR A 204 -13.23 -0.18 16.90
C TYR A 204 -12.46 0.56 18.01
N ILE A 205 -11.22 0.16 18.30
CA ILE A 205 -10.39 0.79 19.32
C ILE A 205 -9.51 1.87 18.70
N ASP A 206 -9.45 3.05 19.33
CA ASP A 206 -8.45 4.06 18.97
C ASP A 206 -7.07 3.60 19.42
N ILE A 207 -6.09 3.64 18.52
CA ILE A 207 -4.70 3.28 18.83
C ILE A 207 -4.13 4.13 19.97
N ASN A 208 -4.53 5.38 20.11
CA ASN A 208 -4.09 6.24 21.21
C ASN A 208 -4.53 5.72 22.57
N THR A 209 -5.70 5.09 22.67
CA THR A 209 -6.15 4.42 23.89
C THR A 209 -5.18 3.31 24.28
N ILE A 210 -4.77 2.49 23.30
CA ILE A 210 -3.77 1.42 23.52
C ILE A 210 -2.41 2.01 23.93
N LEU A 211 -1.94 3.06 23.25
CA LEU A 211 -0.65 3.71 23.55
C LEU A 211 -0.63 4.34 24.95
N ASN A 212 -1.75 4.85 25.44
CA ASN A 212 -1.88 5.41 26.77
C ASN A 212 -1.85 4.38 27.90
N PHE A 213 -1.93 3.09 27.56
CA PHE A 213 -1.91 2.01 28.58
C PHE A 213 -0.56 1.33 28.75
N HIS A 214 0.43 1.62 27.92
CA HIS A 214 1.72 0.91 27.97
C HIS A 214 2.47 1.04 29.30
N TYR A 215 2.20 2.07 30.09
CA TYR A 215 2.82 2.31 31.40
C TYR A 215 1.87 2.05 32.58
N LYS A 216 0.63 1.59 32.35
CA LYS A 216 -0.33 1.32 33.43
C LYS A 216 -0.24 -0.14 33.87
N LEU A 217 -0.31 -0.36 35.21
CA LEU A 217 -0.21 -1.69 35.81
C LEU A 217 -1.55 -2.35 36.04
N ASP A 218 -2.64 -1.56 36.18
CA ASP A 218 -3.97 -2.12 36.44
C ASP A 218 -4.64 -2.58 35.12
N THR A 219 -4.51 -3.86 34.87
CA THR A 219 -5.06 -4.52 33.67
C THR A 219 -6.61 -4.54 33.67
N THR A 220 -7.25 -4.63 34.85
CA THR A 220 -8.70 -4.74 34.95
C THR A 220 -9.42 -3.48 34.51
N SER A 221 -8.95 -2.32 34.97
CA SER A 221 -9.50 -1.04 34.57
C SER A 221 -9.24 -0.73 33.08
N ILE A 222 -8.09 -1.16 32.55
CA ILE A 222 -7.76 -1.05 31.14
C ILE A 222 -8.77 -1.82 30.27
N ILE A 223 -9.04 -3.06 30.61
CA ILE A 223 -9.96 -3.92 29.84
C ILE A 223 -11.38 -3.37 29.87
N LYS A 224 -11.85 -2.92 31.05
CA LYS A 224 -13.17 -2.30 31.17
C LYS A 224 -13.28 -1.06 30.26
N LYS A 225 -12.25 -0.21 30.24
CA LYS A 225 -12.23 0.98 29.40
C LYS A 225 -12.23 0.63 27.91
N ILE A 226 -11.42 -0.35 27.49
CA ILE A 226 -11.39 -0.86 26.11
C ILE A 226 -12.77 -1.37 25.68
N LYS A 227 -13.42 -2.20 26.50
CA LYS A 227 -14.75 -2.74 26.17
C LYS A 227 -15.81 -1.65 26.05
N ASN A 228 -15.78 -0.65 26.91
CA ASN A 228 -16.70 0.49 26.83
C ASN A 228 -16.47 1.27 25.53
N GLU A 229 -15.22 1.60 25.19
CA GLU A 229 -14.86 2.31 23.97
C GLU A 229 -15.30 1.52 22.71
N ILE A 230 -15.10 0.22 22.68
CA ILE A 230 -15.58 -0.64 21.58
C ILE A 230 -17.10 -0.47 21.40
N ASN A 231 -17.87 -0.54 22.48
CA ASN A 231 -19.31 -0.44 22.41
C ASN A 231 -19.79 0.94 21.92
N GLU A 232 -19.14 2.01 22.38
CA GLU A 232 -19.40 3.38 21.95
C GLU A 232 -19.04 3.57 20.46
N ASN A 233 -17.84 3.17 20.07
CA ASN A 233 -17.36 3.34 18.69
C ASN A 233 -18.14 2.48 17.68
N LYS A 234 -18.59 1.28 18.08
CA LYS A 234 -19.51 0.47 17.26
C LYS A 234 -20.81 1.21 16.97
N LYS A 235 -21.39 1.84 17.98
CA LYS A 235 -22.61 2.64 17.84
C LYS A 235 -22.41 3.78 16.84
N ILE A 236 -21.36 4.57 17.08
CA ILE A 236 -20.99 5.70 16.21
C ILE A 236 -20.71 5.22 14.78
N TYR A 237 -20.01 4.09 14.62
CA TYR A 237 -19.73 3.51 13.30
C TYR A 237 -21.02 3.11 12.57
N LEU A 238 -21.96 2.44 13.25
CA LEU A 238 -23.23 2.04 12.66
C LEU A 238 -24.07 3.25 12.26
N GLU A 239 -24.13 4.28 13.10
CA GLU A 239 -24.83 5.54 12.80
C GLU A 239 -24.21 6.25 11.59
N ASN A 240 -22.87 6.31 11.52
CA ASN A 240 -22.16 6.95 10.42
C ASN A 240 -22.11 6.10 9.14
N SER A 241 -22.27 4.79 9.23
CA SER A 241 -22.19 3.88 8.07
C SER A 241 -23.31 4.10 7.04
N VAL A 242 -24.39 4.77 7.44
CA VAL A 242 -25.49 5.17 6.53
C VAL A 242 -25.21 6.47 5.78
N ILE A 243 -24.19 7.22 6.20
CA ILE A 243 -23.79 8.48 5.57
C ILE A 243 -22.80 8.18 4.45
N HIS A 244 -23.21 8.45 3.22
CA HIS A 244 -22.31 8.32 2.06
C HIS A 244 -21.88 9.71 1.59
N LEU A 245 -20.58 9.96 1.65
CA LEU A 245 -19.99 11.17 1.06
C LEU A 245 -19.52 10.86 -0.37
N PRO A 246 -19.55 11.83 -1.29
CA PRO A 246 -18.97 11.64 -2.62
C PRO A 246 -17.46 11.45 -2.51
N GLU A 247 -16.87 10.69 -3.45
CA GLU A 247 -15.42 10.42 -3.49
C GLU A 247 -14.57 11.69 -3.60
N THR A 248 -15.13 12.75 -4.17
CA THR A 248 -14.48 14.06 -4.33
C THR A 248 -15.42 15.14 -3.83
N ILE A 249 -14.98 15.90 -2.85
CA ILE A 249 -15.66 17.06 -2.32
C ILE A 249 -15.04 18.29 -2.97
N SER A 250 -15.77 18.98 -3.84
CA SER A 250 -15.34 20.18 -4.55
C SER A 250 -15.96 21.47 -4.01
N SER A 251 -17.10 21.35 -3.33
CA SER A 251 -17.86 22.47 -2.75
C SER A 251 -18.56 22.06 -1.46
N ALA A 252 -19.02 23.06 -0.68
CA ALA A 252 -19.81 22.81 0.51
C ALA A 252 -21.14 22.08 0.21
N ASN A 253 -21.67 22.23 -1.01
CA ASN A 253 -22.90 21.56 -1.43
C ASN A 253 -22.71 20.04 -1.55
N ASP A 254 -21.51 19.56 -1.81
CA ASP A 254 -21.19 18.15 -1.91
C ASP A 254 -21.26 17.43 -0.53
N LEU A 255 -21.34 18.21 0.56
CA LEU A 255 -21.52 17.71 1.92
C LEU A 255 -22.99 17.50 2.29
N TYR A 256 -23.94 18.08 1.51
CA TYR A 256 -25.37 17.87 1.69
C TYR A 256 -25.79 16.58 1.02
N PHE A 257 -25.83 15.50 1.80
CA PHE A 257 -26.50 14.22 1.55
C PHE A 257 -26.59 13.76 0.10
N SER A 258 -25.71 12.89 -0.29
CA SER A 258 -26.09 11.91 -1.30
C SER A 258 -26.92 10.82 -0.60
N TYR A 259 -28.21 10.76 -0.86
CA TYR A 259 -28.94 9.52 -0.70
C TYR A 259 -28.14 8.45 -1.47
N LYS A 260 -28.02 7.26 -0.89
CA LYS A 260 -27.42 6.11 -1.53
C LYS A 260 -28.07 5.89 -2.90
N ASN A 261 -27.52 6.54 -3.92
CA ASN A 261 -27.62 5.99 -5.25
C ASN A 261 -26.69 4.79 -5.24
N ALA A 262 -27.26 3.61 -5.13
CA ALA A 262 -26.57 2.34 -4.90
C ALA A 262 -25.52 2.01 -5.96
N ASP A 263 -25.36 2.83 -6.98
CA ASP A 263 -24.66 2.51 -8.22
C ASP A 263 -23.71 3.60 -8.72
N ASN A 264 -23.10 4.39 -7.85
CA ASN A 264 -21.97 5.20 -8.28
C ASN A 264 -20.76 4.29 -8.49
N GLY A 265 -20.57 3.88 -9.74
CA GLY A 265 -19.41 3.09 -10.13
C GLY A 265 -18.10 3.82 -9.80
N ASN A 266 -17.09 3.07 -9.41
CA ASN A 266 -15.75 3.60 -9.19
C ASN A 266 -15.12 3.93 -10.56
N TYR A 267 -15.12 5.22 -10.93
CA TYR A 267 -14.65 5.68 -12.24
C TYR A 267 -13.14 5.94 -12.24
N ILE A 268 -12.39 5.19 -13.03
CA ILE A 268 -10.94 5.44 -13.26
C ILE A 268 -10.73 6.59 -14.27
N THR A 269 -11.76 6.96 -15.04
CA THR A 269 -11.68 8.02 -16.05
C THR A 269 -13.00 8.77 -16.17
N GLN A 270 -12.93 10.08 -16.46
CA GLN A 270 -14.10 10.93 -16.74
C GLN A 270 -14.51 10.91 -18.22
N LYS A 271 -13.91 10.08 -19.05
CA LYS A 271 -14.26 9.98 -20.47
C LYS A 271 -15.63 9.33 -20.63
N LYS A 272 -16.54 10.01 -21.28
CA LYS A 272 -17.81 9.44 -21.73
C LYS A 272 -17.54 8.54 -22.96
N ILE A 273 -17.92 7.28 -22.86
CA ILE A 273 -17.79 6.31 -23.95
C ILE A 273 -19.20 5.82 -24.28
N ASN A 274 -19.56 5.87 -25.57
CA ASN A 274 -20.79 5.28 -26.06
C ASN A 274 -20.42 4.05 -26.89
N ASN A 275 -20.66 2.86 -26.34
CA ASN A 275 -20.33 1.60 -27.03
C ASN A 275 -21.19 0.45 -26.53
N GLN A 276 -21.10 -0.70 -27.20
CA GLN A 276 -21.85 -1.90 -26.87
C GLN A 276 -21.46 -2.45 -25.49
N ILE A 277 -22.46 -2.70 -24.64
CA ILE A 277 -22.27 -3.28 -23.30
C ILE A 277 -22.24 -4.81 -23.43
N ILE A 278 -21.24 -5.43 -22.81
CA ILE A 278 -21.16 -6.89 -22.65
C ILE A 278 -21.19 -7.22 -21.17
N GLN A 279 -22.12 -8.07 -20.79
CA GLN A 279 -22.21 -8.64 -19.46
C GLN A 279 -21.26 -9.84 -19.36
N TYR A 280 -20.36 -9.83 -18.39
CA TYR A 280 -19.34 -10.85 -18.21
C TYR A 280 -19.59 -11.65 -16.94
N LYS A 281 -19.90 -12.93 -17.08
CA LYS A 281 -20.20 -13.83 -15.95
C LYS A 281 -19.02 -14.64 -15.42
N ASN A 282 -17.87 -14.64 -16.12
CA ASN A 282 -16.70 -15.45 -15.73
C ASN A 282 -15.37 -14.80 -16.12
N THR A 283 -14.43 -14.77 -15.22
CA THR A 283 -13.09 -14.15 -15.36
C THR A 283 -12.11 -14.89 -16.28
N GLY A 284 -12.56 -15.88 -17.06
CA GLY A 284 -11.68 -16.80 -17.81
C GLY A 284 -11.33 -16.41 -19.25
N ASP A 285 -12.13 -15.59 -19.93
CA ASP A 285 -11.94 -15.37 -21.38
C ASP A 285 -11.96 -13.88 -21.75
N VAL A 286 -10.77 -13.26 -21.76
CA VAL A 286 -10.58 -11.82 -22.03
C VAL A 286 -10.42 -11.52 -23.53
N LYS A 287 -10.69 -12.47 -24.42
CA LYS A 287 -10.23 -12.42 -25.82
C LYS A 287 -10.99 -11.45 -26.75
N ASN A 288 -12.03 -10.72 -26.35
CA ASN A 288 -12.77 -9.83 -27.26
C ASN A 288 -13.32 -8.55 -26.63
N LEU A 289 -12.61 -7.96 -25.65
CA LEU A 289 -13.07 -6.77 -24.94
C LEU A 289 -12.65 -5.43 -25.56
N LYS A 290 -11.89 -5.45 -26.67
CA LYS A 290 -11.43 -4.23 -27.33
C LYS A 290 -12.62 -3.41 -27.83
N ASN A 291 -12.72 -2.15 -27.42
CA ASN A 291 -13.79 -1.21 -27.76
C ASN A 291 -15.19 -1.61 -27.25
N LYS A 292 -15.31 -2.28 -26.11
CA LYS A 292 -16.60 -2.63 -25.50
C LYS A 292 -16.67 -2.14 -24.05
N ILE A 293 -17.86 -1.87 -23.57
CA ILE A 293 -18.13 -1.61 -22.15
C ILE A 293 -18.42 -2.97 -21.49
N VAL A 294 -17.66 -3.32 -20.45
CA VAL A 294 -17.80 -4.61 -19.78
C VAL A 294 -18.46 -4.40 -18.43
N LEU A 295 -19.61 -5.04 -18.23
CA LEU A 295 -20.28 -5.13 -16.95
C LEU A 295 -19.86 -6.45 -16.27
N ILE A 296 -19.24 -6.35 -15.10
CA ILE A 296 -18.85 -7.51 -14.30
C ILE A 296 -19.83 -7.60 -13.13
N GLU A 297 -20.56 -8.70 -13.04
CA GLU A 297 -21.37 -9.02 -11.86
C GLU A 297 -20.48 -9.75 -10.84
N ASN A 298 -20.47 -9.28 -9.59
CA ASN A 298 -19.82 -9.92 -8.46
C ASN A 298 -20.65 -11.08 -7.93
#